data_d319172611516c8e1bacb486d31b2939
#
_entry.id   d319172611516c8e1bacb486d31b2939
#
_cell.length_a   1.000
_cell.length_b   1.000
_cell.length_c   1.000
_cell.angle_alpha   90.00
_cell.angle_beta   90.00
_cell.angle_gamma   90.00
#
_symmetry.space_group_name_H-M   'P 1'
#
loop_
_entity.id
_entity.type
_entity.pdbx_description
1 polymer ?
#
loop_
_entity_poly.entity_id
_entity_poly.type
_entity_poly.pdbx_seq_one_letter_code
_entity_poly.pdbx_strand_id
1 'polypeptide(L)'
;MRLRFLAFVFGIALAAGVHAQAPAPSSAEDGPRADERLPKLELTGQLLYQFLLAEIAAQRGQFDVAAGAYLDLAKTTRDPRIVRRATEIAFHARQYEAALEAARVWSDLDPDSAAARQMLATLLLASGRIDELAVRLGRELAGDPAKAGDGLLRMLRAFARYPDRFAVQRLFDQVTQPYLGLAEARFVRAQVAVGAGKGDLARREIDLALELKPAWERAVLFKAELLPRGPQQLEYLQGWLAAYPDAQEVRLGYARALVGEKRYEPARVEFRRLLGSNPDNPDIIYAVGILSLQANDATEAERHLRRFVEIGRGEVNTARFYLGQIAEQAGRLEEAVNWYDQVGAGEHVTPARVRAAQMLFRQGRTEEGRERLAAARALAPDDARLLIAEAQLLREAGRHADSYALLAAALEAQPDEPDLLYESALSAERLGNVDVLERNLRRLIEIKPNSAQAYNALGYSLADRNLRLEEAAQLIDKALVLAPDDPFILDSKGWLLFRQGRNADALAALRQAFGQRPDPEIAAHIGEVLWALGRPEEARVVWTQAAKAHPNNETLAATIKRFIP
;
A
#
# COMPACT_ATOMS: atom_id res chain seq x y z
N MET A 1 6.93 22.65 -12.77
CA MET A 1 7.41 21.42 -12.13
C MET A 1 6.25 20.45 -12.08
N ARG A 2 6.09 19.60 -13.12
CA ARG A 2 5.00 18.62 -13.18
C ARG A 2 5.35 17.48 -12.22
N LEU A 3 4.69 17.44 -11.05
CA LEU A 3 4.81 16.34 -10.11
C LEU A 3 4.46 15.03 -10.84
N ARG A 4 5.45 14.17 -10.99
CA ARG A 4 5.20 12.74 -11.23
C ARG A 4 4.64 12.16 -9.93
N PHE A 5 3.32 12.28 -9.74
CA PHE A 5 2.61 11.47 -8.77
C PHE A 5 2.56 10.03 -9.31
N LEU A 6 3.47 9.25 -8.79
CA LEU A 6 3.55 7.83 -9.04
C LEU A 6 2.29 7.13 -8.55
N ALA A 7 1.88 6.17 -9.37
CA ALA A 7 0.87 5.15 -9.15
C ALA A 7 1.13 4.32 -7.86
N PHE A 8 0.77 4.87 -6.68
CA PHE A 8 0.92 4.16 -5.40
C PHE A 8 -0.23 4.43 -4.44
N VAL A 9 -1.44 4.70 -4.93
CA VAL A 9 -2.54 5.13 -4.07
C VAL A 9 -3.68 4.12 -3.91
N PHE A 10 -3.68 2.93 -4.52
CA PHE A 10 -4.74 1.96 -4.25
C PHE A 10 -4.25 0.53 -4.18
N GLY A 11 -3.30 0.27 -3.28
CA GLY A 11 -3.09 -1.03 -2.67
C GLY A 11 -3.78 -1.08 -1.31
N ILE A 12 -5.03 -0.62 -1.19
CA ILE A 12 -5.85 -0.99 -0.05
C ILE A 12 -6.29 -2.43 -0.27
N ALA A 13 -5.44 -3.36 0.12
CA ALA A 13 -5.88 -4.65 0.56
C ALA A 13 -6.80 -4.38 1.76
N LEU A 14 -8.10 -4.40 1.53
CA LEU A 14 -9.08 -4.55 2.60
C LEU A 14 -8.88 -5.93 3.24
N ALA A 15 -7.85 -6.06 4.06
CA ALA A 15 -7.91 -6.89 5.23
C ALA A 15 -8.84 -6.14 6.18
N ALA A 16 -10.14 -6.30 6.01
CA ALA A 16 -11.09 -6.09 7.06
C ALA A 16 -10.77 -7.12 8.14
N GLY A 17 -9.76 -6.81 8.94
CA GLY A 17 -9.58 -7.34 10.27
C GLY A 17 -10.75 -6.82 11.10
N VAL A 18 -11.89 -7.48 10.99
CA VAL A 18 -12.88 -7.46 12.04
C VAL A 18 -12.18 -8.06 13.24
N HIS A 19 -11.58 -7.22 14.06
CA HIS A 19 -11.38 -7.52 15.46
C HIS A 19 -12.78 -7.55 16.05
N ALA A 20 -13.42 -8.72 15.96
CA ALA A 20 -14.53 -9.05 16.82
C ALA A 20 -13.98 -9.02 18.25
N GLN A 21 -14.15 -7.88 18.92
CA GLN A 21 -14.21 -7.86 20.36
C GLN A 21 -15.29 -8.90 20.72
N ALA A 22 -14.88 -9.93 21.45
CA ALA A 22 -15.82 -10.86 22.05
C ALA A 22 -16.86 -10.02 22.80
N PRO A 23 -18.16 -10.17 22.51
CA PRO A 23 -19.17 -9.54 23.32
C PRO A 23 -19.01 -10.03 24.75
N ALA A 24 -19.07 -9.10 25.69
CA ALA A 24 -19.24 -9.43 27.09
C ALA A 24 -20.43 -10.39 27.24
N PRO A 25 -20.38 -11.38 28.14
CA PRO A 25 -21.47 -12.33 28.29
C PRO A 25 -22.74 -11.56 28.68
N SER A 26 -23.68 -11.47 27.72
CA SER A 26 -25.02 -11.07 28.02
C SER A 26 -25.62 -12.13 28.97
N SER A 27 -26.17 -11.68 30.05
CA SER A 27 -26.98 -12.49 30.95
C SER A 27 -27.99 -13.32 30.13
N ALA A 28 -27.72 -14.61 30.02
CA ALA A 28 -28.57 -15.56 29.34
C ALA A 28 -29.89 -15.72 30.08
N GLU A 29 -30.98 -15.58 29.36
CA GLU A 29 -32.27 -16.12 29.74
C GLU A 29 -32.14 -17.64 29.89
N ASP A 30 -32.76 -18.17 30.97
CA ASP A 30 -32.76 -19.56 31.40
C ASP A 30 -33.34 -20.52 30.35
N GLY A 31 -32.44 -21.03 29.47
CA GLY A 31 -32.68 -22.34 28.86
C GLY A 31 -32.29 -23.46 29.85
N PRO A 32 -32.80 -24.70 29.69
CA PRO A 32 -32.52 -25.78 30.65
C PRO A 32 -31.01 -25.91 30.86
N ARG A 33 -30.56 -25.87 32.12
CA ARG A 33 -29.17 -25.86 32.52
C ARG A 33 -28.41 -27.02 31.83
N ALA A 34 -27.26 -26.77 31.30
CA ALA A 34 -26.41 -27.75 30.62
C ALA A 34 -26.17 -29.04 31.44
N ASP A 35 -26.27 -28.96 32.75
CA ASP A 35 -26.15 -30.09 33.67
C ASP A 35 -27.32 -31.09 33.61
N GLU A 36 -28.52 -30.71 33.13
CA GLU A 36 -29.70 -31.64 33.04
C GLU A 36 -29.60 -32.62 31.90
N ARG A 37 -28.75 -32.37 30.91
CA ARG A 37 -28.53 -33.25 29.73
C ARG A 37 -27.38 -34.23 29.90
N LEU A 38 -26.65 -34.20 31.05
CA LEU A 38 -25.52 -35.09 31.26
C LEU A 38 -25.97 -36.46 31.74
N PRO A 39 -25.41 -37.56 31.24
CA PRO A 39 -25.74 -38.90 31.68
C PRO A 39 -25.30 -39.09 33.13
N LYS A 40 -26.20 -39.60 33.97
CA LYS A 40 -25.91 -39.98 35.37
C LYS A 40 -25.31 -41.37 35.40
N LEU A 41 -23.98 -41.45 35.30
CA LEU A 41 -23.24 -42.71 35.31
C LEU A 41 -22.42 -42.82 36.61
N GLU A 42 -22.38 -44.04 37.21
CA GLU A 42 -21.46 -44.34 38.29
C GLU A 42 -20.02 -44.44 37.73
N LEU A 43 -19.10 -43.76 38.37
CA LEU A 43 -17.68 -43.84 37.99
C LEU A 43 -17.10 -45.20 38.43
N THR A 44 -17.08 -46.15 37.50
CA THR A 44 -16.43 -47.46 37.74
C THR A 44 -14.93 -47.37 37.58
N GLY A 45 -14.17 -48.28 38.22
CA GLY A 45 -12.72 -48.36 38.02
C GLY A 45 -12.32 -48.55 36.55
N GLN A 46 -13.14 -49.24 35.74
CA GLN A 46 -12.93 -49.43 34.30
C GLN A 46 -13.09 -48.12 33.52
N LEU A 47 -14.12 -47.36 33.81
CA LEU A 47 -14.32 -46.04 33.12
C LEU A 47 -13.22 -45.07 33.49
N LEU A 48 -12.77 -45.04 34.75
CA LEU A 48 -11.66 -44.20 35.19
C LEU A 48 -10.37 -44.61 34.51
N TYR A 49 -10.07 -45.93 34.42
CA TYR A 49 -8.90 -46.43 33.72
C TYR A 49 -8.87 -46.03 32.25
N GLN A 50 -9.99 -46.24 31.54
CA GLN A 50 -10.10 -45.88 30.13
C GLN A 50 -9.94 -44.37 29.90
N PHE A 51 -10.50 -43.55 30.78
CA PHE A 51 -10.36 -42.10 30.69
C PHE A 51 -8.90 -41.64 30.90
N LEU A 52 -8.24 -42.18 31.93
CA LEU A 52 -6.84 -41.88 32.20
C LEU A 52 -5.92 -42.38 31.09
N LEU A 53 -6.18 -43.57 30.53
CA LEU A 53 -5.44 -44.08 29.39
C LEU A 53 -5.58 -43.13 28.18
N ALA A 54 -6.80 -42.69 27.86
CA ALA A 54 -7.07 -41.78 26.74
C ALA A 54 -6.36 -40.43 26.93
N GLU A 55 -6.44 -39.84 28.12
CA GLU A 55 -5.81 -38.54 28.40
C GLU A 55 -4.27 -38.63 28.40
N ILE A 56 -3.70 -39.62 29.05
CA ILE A 56 -2.23 -39.82 29.08
C ILE A 56 -1.69 -40.09 27.68
N ALA A 57 -2.37 -40.91 26.89
CA ALA A 57 -2.00 -41.16 25.50
C ALA A 57 -2.07 -39.88 24.66
N ALA A 58 -3.11 -39.06 24.82
CA ALA A 58 -3.27 -37.76 24.14
C ALA A 58 -2.13 -36.80 24.51
N GLN A 59 -1.79 -36.67 25.82
CA GLN A 59 -0.71 -35.81 26.31
C GLN A 59 0.68 -36.27 25.79
N ARG A 60 0.85 -37.56 25.54
CA ARG A 60 2.10 -38.14 25.01
C ARG A 60 2.16 -38.12 23.48
N GLY A 61 1.16 -37.54 22.81
CA GLY A 61 1.11 -37.53 21.36
C GLY A 61 0.77 -38.87 20.71
N GLN A 62 0.35 -39.88 21.49
CA GLN A 62 -0.09 -41.19 21.01
C GLN A 62 -1.57 -41.10 20.60
N PHE A 63 -1.85 -40.27 19.58
CA PHE A 63 -3.23 -39.92 19.19
C PHE A 63 -4.03 -41.13 18.72
N ASP A 64 -3.41 -42.14 18.12
CA ASP A 64 -4.12 -43.36 17.69
C ASP A 64 -4.69 -44.15 18.87
N VAL A 65 -3.89 -44.31 19.95
CA VAL A 65 -4.35 -44.95 21.17
C VAL A 65 -5.40 -44.11 21.89
N ALA A 66 -5.18 -42.81 21.96
CA ALA A 66 -6.12 -41.89 22.57
C ALA A 66 -7.47 -41.87 21.85
N ALA A 67 -7.47 -41.86 20.50
CA ALA A 67 -8.67 -41.85 19.69
C ALA A 67 -9.52 -43.14 19.91
N GLY A 68 -8.87 -44.30 19.92
CA GLY A 68 -9.56 -45.57 20.20
C GLY A 68 -10.19 -45.59 21.59
N ALA A 69 -9.44 -45.23 22.62
CA ALA A 69 -9.91 -45.23 24.02
C ALA A 69 -11.04 -44.19 24.23
N TYR A 70 -10.93 -43.00 23.64
CA TYR A 70 -11.99 -42.00 23.71
C TYR A 70 -13.24 -42.40 22.94
N LEU A 71 -13.12 -43.09 21.79
CA LEU A 71 -14.27 -43.57 21.02
C LEU A 71 -15.06 -44.63 21.80
N ASP A 72 -14.34 -45.56 22.50
CA ASP A 72 -14.97 -46.56 23.36
C ASP A 72 -15.67 -45.90 24.57
N LEU A 73 -15.04 -44.92 25.21
CA LEU A 73 -15.64 -44.12 26.24
C LEU A 73 -16.89 -43.37 25.74
N ALA A 74 -16.81 -42.78 24.57
CA ALA A 74 -17.93 -42.05 23.97
C ALA A 74 -19.14 -42.97 23.73
N LYS A 75 -18.92 -44.19 23.24
CA LYS A 75 -19.96 -45.20 23.00
C LYS A 75 -20.58 -45.66 24.31
N THR A 76 -19.77 -45.86 25.33
CA THR A 76 -20.23 -46.38 26.64
C THR A 76 -20.95 -45.31 27.45
N THR A 77 -20.40 -44.10 27.54
CA THR A 77 -20.91 -43.03 28.39
C THR A 77 -22.01 -42.21 27.74
N ARG A 78 -21.97 -42.04 26.44
CA ARG A 78 -22.81 -41.10 25.67
C ARG A 78 -22.84 -39.69 26.28
N ASP A 79 -21.72 -39.28 26.94
CA ASP A 79 -21.56 -37.96 27.49
C ASP A 79 -21.09 -37.01 26.36
N PRO A 80 -21.84 -35.93 26.05
CA PRO A 80 -21.50 -35.03 24.96
C PRO A 80 -20.07 -34.45 25.05
N ARG A 81 -19.53 -34.30 26.26
CA ARG A 81 -18.17 -33.77 26.50
C ARG A 81 -17.11 -34.78 26.06
N ILE A 82 -17.33 -36.07 26.39
CA ILE A 82 -16.44 -37.17 26.00
C ILE A 82 -16.52 -37.41 24.50
N VAL A 83 -17.73 -37.39 23.93
CA VAL A 83 -17.95 -37.58 22.49
C VAL A 83 -17.29 -36.43 21.69
N ARG A 84 -17.43 -35.20 22.14
CA ARG A 84 -16.70 -34.07 21.57
C ARG A 84 -15.20 -34.30 21.59
N ARG A 85 -14.63 -34.69 22.74
CA ARG A 85 -13.20 -34.96 22.90
C ARG A 85 -12.73 -36.11 22.01
N ALA A 86 -13.51 -37.18 21.91
CA ALA A 86 -13.25 -38.29 20.99
C ALA A 86 -13.16 -37.80 19.53
N THR A 87 -14.11 -36.95 19.12
CA THR A 87 -14.15 -36.38 17.78
C THR A 87 -12.90 -35.54 17.50
N GLU A 88 -12.53 -34.66 18.41
CA GLU A 88 -11.37 -33.77 18.27
C GLU A 88 -10.05 -34.58 18.16
N ILE A 89 -9.86 -35.58 19.02
CA ILE A 89 -8.65 -36.41 19.04
C ILE A 89 -8.57 -37.31 17.80
N ALA A 90 -9.66 -37.95 17.41
CA ALA A 90 -9.69 -38.76 16.21
C ALA A 90 -9.44 -37.93 14.92
N PHE A 91 -9.92 -36.68 14.89
CA PHE A 91 -9.63 -35.74 13.82
C PHE A 91 -8.11 -35.38 13.77
N HIS A 92 -7.52 -35.08 14.94
CA HIS A 92 -6.07 -34.82 15.01
C HIS A 92 -5.23 -36.03 14.64
N ALA A 93 -5.67 -37.23 15.01
CA ALA A 93 -5.05 -38.49 14.61
C ALA A 93 -5.23 -38.82 13.11
N ARG A 94 -5.96 -38.00 12.36
CA ARG A 94 -6.37 -38.23 10.95
C ARG A 94 -7.17 -39.51 10.75
N GLN A 95 -7.79 -40.03 11.81
CA GLN A 95 -8.71 -41.17 11.78
C GLN A 95 -10.13 -40.69 11.41
N TYR A 96 -10.32 -40.24 10.17
CA TYR A 96 -11.52 -39.52 9.75
C TYR A 96 -12.81 -40.35 9.90
N GLU A 97 -12.77 -41.68 9.71
CA GLU A 97 -13.95 -42.53 9.91
C GLU A 97 -14.35 -42.60 11.40
N ALA A 98 -13.37 -42.75 12.31
CA ALA A 98 -13.62 -42.75 13.75
C ALA A 98 -14.11 -41.37 14.24
N ALA A 99 -13.48 -40.29 13.72
CA ALA A 99 -13.94 -38.91 13.99
C ALA A 99 -15.38 -38.68 13.50
N LEU A 100 -15.73 -39.21 12.33
CA LEU A 100 -17.06 -39.08 11.76
C LEU A 100 -18.10 -39.86 12.57
N GLU A 101 -17.77 -41.07 13.04
CA GLU A 101 -18.63 -41.86 13.93
C GLU A 101 -18.91 -41.11 15.24
N ALA A 102 -17.86 -40.59 15.87
CA ALA A 102 -17.99 -39.78 17.09
C ALA A 102 -18.80 -38.50 16.84
N ALA A 103 -18.55 -37.79 15.74
CA ALA A 103 -19.26 -36.54 15.42
C ALA A 103 -20.77 -36.78 15.15
N ARG A 104 -21.16 -37.90 14.58
CA ARG A 104 -22.58 -38.28 14.44
C ARG A 104 -23.22 -38.43 15.82
N VAL A 105 -22.57 -39.20 16.71
CA VAL A 105 -23.06 -39.38 18.08
C VAL A 105 -23.15 -38.04 18.80
N TRP A 106 -22.15 -37.16 18.65
CA TRP A 106 -22.18 -35.83 19.25
C TRP A 106 -23.34 -35.00 18.73
N SER A 107 -23.57 -34.99 17.41
CA SER A 107 -24.68 -34.25 16.80
C SER A 107 -26.07 -34.78 17.22
N ASP A 108 -26.19 -36.10 17.50
CA ASP A 108 -27.44 -36.72 17.95
C ASP A 108 -27.71 -36.43 19.45
N LEU A 109 -26.66 -36.36 20.27
CA LEU A 109 -26.77 -36.06 21.71
C LEU A 109 -26.97 -34.55 21.98
N ASP A 110 -26.40 -33.68 21.15
CA ASP A 110 -26.52 -32.23 21.28
C ASP A 110 -26.86 -31.61 19.91
N PRO A 111 -28.12 -31.73 19.47
CA PRO A 111 -28.57 -31.23 18.16
C PRO A 111 -28.47 -29.70 18.01
N ASP A 112 -28.53 -28.98 19.15
CA ASP A 112 -28.46 -27.52 19.20
C ASP A 112 -27.01 -27.00 19.11
N SER A 113 -26.03 -27.87 19.30
CA SER A 113 -24.60 -27.51 19.24
C SER A 113 -24.17 -27.09 17.83
N ALA A 114 -23.85 -25.82 17.63
CA ALA A 114 -23.27 -25.32 16.38
C ALA A 114 -21.92 -25.99 16.08
N ALA A 115 -21.11 -26.27 17.13
CA ALA A 115 -19.81 -26.91 17.00
C ALA A 115 -19.93 -28.38 16.51
N ALA A 116 -20.91 -29.13 17.05
CA ALA A 116 -21.18 -30.51 16.60
C ALA A 116 -21.60 -30.54 15.14
N ARG A 117 -22.53 -29.67 14.74
CA ARG A 117 -23.00 -29.55 13.35
C ARG A 117 -21.86 -29.18 12.40
N GLN A 118 -21.03 -28.20 12.78
CA GLN A 118 -19.91 -27.77 11.96
C GLN A 118 -18.83 -28.85 11.80
N MET A 119 -18.48 -29.55 12.90
CA MET A 119 -17.49 -30.63 12.88
C MET A 119 -17.98 -31.80 12.01
N LEU A 120 -19.23 -32.20 12.18
CA LEU A 120 -19.83 -33.25 11.38
C LEU A 120 -19.86 -32.88 9.88
N ALA A 121 -20.25 -31.66 9.55
CA ALA A 121 -20.24 -31.17 8.18
C ALA A 121 -18.82 -31.18 7.57
N THR A 122 -17.80 -30.74 8.33
CA THR A 122 -16.40 -30.77 7.91
C THR A 122 -15.93 -32.19 7.64
N LEU A 123 -16.24 -33.14 8.53
CA LEU A 123 -15.84 -34.55 8.40
C LEU A 123 -16.56 -35.25 7.24
N LEU A 124 -17.86 -35.03 7.04
CA LEU A 124 -18.60 -35.56 5.91
C LEU A 124 -18.01 -35.08 4.57
N LEU A 125 -17.66 -33.79 4.52
CA LEU A 125 -17.05 -33.24 3.31
C LEU A 125 -15.64 -33.78 3.08
N ALA A 126 -14.80 -33.87 4.13
CA ALA A 126 -13.45 -34.41 4.09
C ALA A 126 -13.43 -35.91 3.70
N SER A 127 -14.43 -36.69 4.14
CA SER A 127 -14.58 -38.09 3.80
C SER A 127 -15.26 -38.33 2.44
N GLY A 128 -15.56 -37.26 1.68
CA GLY A 128 -16.23 -37.35 0.38
C GLY A 128 -17.71 -37.77 0.44
N ARG A 129 -18.33 -37.79 1.64
CA ARG A 129 -19.74 -38.17 1.84
C ARG A 129 -20.68 -36.99 1.57
N ILE A 130 -20.55 -36.42 0.37
CA ILE A 130 -21.25 -35.21 -0.04
C ILE A 130 -22.76 -35.38 -0.03
N ASP A 131 -23.24 -36.55 -0.50
CA ASP A 131 -24.69 -36.84 -0.60
C ASP A 131 -25.35 -36.84 0.80
N GLU A 132 -24.69 -37.45 1.80
CA GLU A 132 -25.18 -37.46 3.19
C GLU A 132 -25.27 -36.05 3.76
N LEU A 133 -24.21 -35.24 3.52
CA LEU A 133 -24.18 -33.84 3.95
C LEU A 133 -25.27 -33.02 3.25
N ALA A 134 -25.46 -33.21 1.94
CA ALA A 134 -26.49 -32.50 1.18
C ALA A 134 -27.91 -32.82 1.67
N VAL A 135 -28.21 -34.10 1.97
CA VAL A 135 -29.51 -34.49 2.55
C VAL A 135 -29.72 -33.82 3.92
N ARG A 136 -28.70 -33.77 4.76
CA ARG A 136 -28.78 -33.14 6.09
C ARG A 136 -29.05 -31.65 5.98
N LEU A 137 -28.24 -30.92 5.19
CA LEU A 137 -28.40 -29.49 4.97
C LEU A 137 -29.72 -29.16 4.26
N GLY A 138 -30.17 -30.03 3.34
CA GLY A 138 -31.46 -29.90 2.68
C GLY A 138 -32.63 -30.01 3.66
N ARG A 139 -32.56 -30.91 4.65
CA ARG A 139 -33.59 -31.00 5.72
C ARG A 139 -33.62 -29.74 6.59
N GLU A 140 -32.44 -29.19 6.92
CA GLU A 140 -32.35 -27.94 7.69
C GLU A 140 -33.04 -26.78 6.94
N LEU A 141 -32.80 -26.65 5.63
CA LEU A 141 -33.44 -25.63 4.79
C LEU A 141 -34.96 -25.87 4.63
N ALA A 142 -35.37 -27.12 4.52
CA ALA A 142 -36.78 -27.49 4.38
C ALA A 142 -37.59 -27.21 5.65
N GLY A 143 -36.96 -27.12 6.82
CA GLY A 143 -37.59 -26.76 8.08
C GLY A 143 -38.18 -25.34 8.14
N ASP A 144 -37.62 -24.40 7.35
CA ASP A 144 -38.13 -23.04 7.19
C ASP A 144 -37.92 -22.57 5.72
N PRO A 145 -38.83 -22.97 4.82
CA PRO A 145 -38.69 -22.64 3.39
C PRO A 145 -38.69 -21.12 3.11
N ALA A 146 -39.34 -20.33 3.96
CA ALA A 146 -39.37 -18.88 3.79
C ALA A 146 -38.00 -18.22 4.03
N LYS A 147 -37.13 -18.88 4.81
CA LYS A 147 -35.77 -18.46 5.09
C LYS A 147 -34.71 -19.27 4.33
N ALA A 148 -35.10 -20.11 3.39
CA ALA A 148 -34.16 -20.95 2.65
C ALA A 148 -33.07 -20.13 1.93
N GLY A 149 -33.40 -18.99 1.34
CA GLY A 149 -32.44 -18.10 0.69
C GLY A 149 -31.36 -17.60 1.68
N ASP A 150 -31.77 -17.09 2.84
CA ASP A 150 -30.83 -16.68 3.90
C ASP A 150 -30.02 -17.85 4.45
N GLY A 151 -30.65 -19.03 4.56
CA GLY A 151 -30.00 -20.28 4.93
C GLY A 151 -28.86 -20.63 3.99
N LEU A 152 -29.10 -20.61 2.68
CA LEU A 152 -28.10 -20.85 1.65
C LEU A 152 -26.94 -19.84 1.73
N LEU A 153 -27.20 -18.56 1.93
CA LEU A 153 -26.18 -17.55 2.09
C LEU A 153 -25.34 -17.72 3.38
N ARG A 154 -25.96 -18.21 4.46
CA ARG A 154 -25.22 -18.56 5.70
C ARG A 154 -24.31 -19.77 5.47
N MET A 155 -24.84 -20.83 4.83
CA MET A 155 -24.07 -22.02 4.48
C MET A 155 -22.87 -21.67 3.59
N LEU A 156 -23.05 -20.86 2.57
CA LEU A 156 -21.96 -20.41 1.73
C LEU A 156 -20.81 -19.78 2.52
N ARG A 157 -21.13 -18.92 3.50
CA ARG A 157 -20.11 -18.32 4.39
C ARG A 157 -19.39 -19.36 5.23
N ALA A 158 -20.09 -20.37 5.73
CA ALA A 158 -19.50 -21.44 6.53
C ALA A 158 -18.47 -22.26 5.75
N PHE A 159 -18.73 -22.51 4.44
CA PHE A 159 -17.84 -23.26 3.57
C PHE A 159 -16.86 -22.40 2.77
N ALA A 160 -16.85 -21.07 2.94
CA ALA A 160 -16.03 -20.14 2.16
C ALA A 160 -14.52 -20.40 2.26
N ARG A 161 -14.04 -20.98 3.36
CA ARG A 161 -12.61 -21.28 3.59
C ARG A 161 -12.25 -22.75 3.41
N TYR A 162 -13.21 -23.59 3.01
CA TYR A 162 -12.95 -25.01 2.83
C TYR A 162 -11.99 -25.25 1.64
N PRO A 163 -10.93 -26.06 1.77
CA PRO A 163 -9.88 -26.16 0.74
C PRO A 163 -10.36 -26.79 -0.58
N ASP A 164 -11.14 -27.89 -0.49
CA ASP A 164 -11.66 -28.58 -1.68
C ASP A 164 -12.86 -27.84 -2.26
N ARG A 165 -12.58 -26.94 -3.20
CA ARG A 165 -13.58 -26.13 -3.90
C ARG A 165 -14.51 -26.94 -4.79
N PHE A 166 -14.04 -28.05 -5.34
CA PHE A 166 -14.87 -28.93 -6.16
C PHE A 166 -15.87 -29.70 -5.31
N ALA A 167 -15.47 -30.16 -4.12
CA ALA A 167 -16.40 -30.79 -3.18
C ALA A 167 -17.48 -29.79 -2.70
N VAL A 168 -17.08 -28.57 -2.38
CA VAL A 168 -18.03 -27.47 -2.02
C VAL A 168 -19.00 -27.22 -3.18
N GLN A 169 -18.53 -27.11 -4.41
CA GLN A 169 -19.42 -26.89 -5.55
C GLN A 169 -20.43 -28.06 -5.71
N ARG A 170 -19.98 -29.31 -5.66
CA ARG A 170 -20.88 -30.48 -5.77
C ARG A 170 -21.94 -30.49 -4.67
N LEU A 171 -21.53 -30.14 -3.44
CA LEU A 171 -22.46 -30.00 -2.30
C LEU A 171 -23.55 -28.97 -2.59
N PHE A 172 -23.15 -27.78 -3.02
CA PHE A 172 -24.12 -26.71 -3.28
C PHE A 172 -24.96 -26.97 -4.54
N ASP A 173 -24.43 -27.69 -5.54
CA ASP A 173 -25.23 -28.12 -6.68
C ASP A 173 -26.41 -29.00 -6.27
N GLN A 174 -26.22 -29.89 -5.27
CA GLN A 174 -27.29 -30.74 -4.74
C GLN A 174 -28.22 -29.95 -3.81
N VAL A 175 -27.68 -29.21 -2.83
CA VAL A 175 -28.45 -28.49 -1.81
C VAL A 175 -29.34 -27.42 -2.43
N THR A 176 -28.90 -26.76 -3.49
CA THR A 176 -29.65 -25.68 -4.17
C THR A 176 -30.67 -26.18 -5.17
N GLN A 177 -30.62 -27.46 -5.58
CA GLN A 177 -31.48 -28.01 -6.64
C GLN A 177 -32.99 -27.75 -6.39
N PRO A 178 -33.54 -27.91 -5.17
CA PRO A 178 -34.96 -27.62 -4.92
C PRO A 178 -35.30 -26.15 -4.94
N TYR A 179 -34.30 -25.26 -4.89
CA TYR A 179 -34.44 -23.83 -4.67
C TYR A 179 -34.02 -22.97 -5.87
N LEU A 180 -33.91 -23.55 -7.06
CA LEU A 180 -33.45 -22.85 -8.27
C LEU A 180 -34.34 -21.68 -8.71
N GLY A 181 -35.55 -21.59 -8.18
CA GLY A 181 -36.41 -20.41 -8.32
C GLY A 181 -36.08 -19.25 -7.39
N LEU A 182 -35.13 -19.39 -6.46
CA LEU A 182 -34.66 -18.33 -5.58
C LEU A 182 -33.38 -17.67 -6.15
N ALA A 183 -33.34 -16.35 -6.16
CA ALA A 183 -32.16 -15.60 -6.59
C ALA A 183 -30.92 -15.95 -5.75
N GLU A 184 -31.11 -16.17 -4.45
CA GLU A 184 -30.05 -16.54 -3.51
C GLU A 184 -29.43 -17.90 -3.86
N ALA A 185 -30.22 -18.88 -4.31
CA ALA A 185 -29.72 -20.18 -4.73
C ALA A 185 -28.84 -20.06 -5.98
N ARG A 186 -29.28 -19.27 -6.97
CA ARG A 186 -28.50 -18.97 -8.19
C ARG A 186 -27.21 -18.23 -7.88
N PHE A 187 -27.28 -17.26 -7.00
CA PHE A 187 -26.10 -16.50 -6.54
C PHE A 187 -25.07 -17.40 -5.84
N VAL A 188 -25.52 -18.29 -4.96
CA VAL A 188 -24.65 -19.25 -4.27
C VAL A 188 -23.96 -20.17 -5.28
N ARG A 189 -24.71 -20.71 -6.26
CA ARG A 189 -24.14 -21.52 -7.35
C ARG A 189 -23.09 -20.77 -8.15
N ALA A 190 -23.35 -19.49 -8.46
CA ALA A 190 -22.38 -18.64 -9.15
C ALA A 190 -21.08 -18.50 -8.35
N GLN A 191 -21.17 -18.23 -7.04
CA GLN A 191 -19.99 -18.05 -6.20
C GLN A 191 -19.16 -19.33 -6.03
N VAL A 192 -19.82 -20.49 -5.80
CA VAL A 192 -19.07 -21.75 -5.69
C VAL A 192 -18.47 -22.19 -7.02
N ALA A 193 -19.10 -21.84 -8.15
CA ALA A 193 -18.56 -22.09 -9.49
C ALA A 193 -17.26 -21.31 -9.74
N VAL A 194 -17.17 -20.04 -9.29
CA VAL A 194 -15.91 -19.26 -9.33
C VAL A 194 -14.82 -19.96 -8.53
N GLY A 195 -15.15 -20.36 -7.30
CA GLY A 195 -14.22 -21.08 -6.44
C GLY A 195 -13.65 -22.36 -7.08
N ALA A 196 -14.47 -23.04 -7.87
CA ALA A 196 -14.10 -24.26 -8.62
C ALA A 196 -13.50 -24.00 -10.02
N GLY A 197 -13.22 -22.73 -10.37
CA GLY A 197 -12.65 -22.36 -11.67
C GLY A 197 -13.61 -22.45 -12.87
N LYS A 198 -14.93 -22.57 -12.62
CA LYS A 198 -15.96 -22.72 -13.66
C LYS A 198 -16.60 -21.37 -14.01
N GLY A 199 -15.81 -20.45 -14.58
CA GLY A 199 -16.23 -19.08 -14.88
C GLY A 199 -17.50 -18.97 -15.75
N ASP A 200 -17.66 -19.84 -16.78
CA ASP A 200 -18.85 -19.82 -17.64
C ASP A 200 -20.12 -20.21 -16.89
N LEU A 201 -20.01 -21.17 -15.97
CA LEU A 201 -21.13 -21.55 -15.11
C LEU A 201 -21.48 -20.39 -14.18
N ALA A 202 -20.47 -19.76 -13.58
CA ALA A 202 -20.68 -18.63 -12.69
C ALA A 202 -21.42 -17.48 -13.40
N ARG A 203 -21.03 -17.15 -14.64
CA ARG A 203 -21.71 -16.12 -15.44
C ARG A 203 -23.17 -16.47 -15.71
N ARG A 204 -23.46 -17.68 -16.11
CA ARG A 204 -24.86 -18.14 -16.33
C ARG A 204 -25.70 -18.07 -15.06
N GLU A 205 -25.17 -18.58 -13.95
CA GLU A 205 -25.94 -18.62 -12.69
C GLU A 205 -26.17 -17.22 -12.10
N ILE A 206 -25.21 -16.28 -12.26
CA ILE A 206 -25.40 -14.91 -11.79
C ILE A 206 -26.42 -14.15 -12.68
N ASP A 207 -26.45 -14.42 -13.98
CA ASP A 207 -27.46 -13.85 -14.87
C ASP A 207 -28.85 -14.31 -14.45
N LEU A 208 -29.05 -15.59 -14.20
CA LEU A 208 -30.30 -16.14 -13.70
C LEU A 208 -30.70 -15.58 -12.32
N ALA A 209 -29.71 -15.33 -11.44
CA ALA A 209 -29.99 -14.66 -10.17
C ALA A 209 -30.55 -13.25 -10.36
N LEU A 210 -29.98 -12.49 -11.32
CA LEU A 210 -30.41 -11.15 -11.62
C LEU A 210 -31.73 -11.09 -12.41
N GLU A 211 -32.07 -12.10 -13.20
CA GLU A 211 -33.41 -12.24 -13.78
C GLU A 211 -34.50 -12.38 -12.71
N LEU A 212 -34.21 -13.15 -11.65
CA LEU A 212 -35.12 -13.34 -10.53
C LEU A 212 -35.19 -12.12 -9.59
N LYS A 213 -34.08 -11.40 -9.44
CA LYS A 213 -33.97 -10.25 -8.53
C LYS A 213 -33.10 -9.14 -9.16
N PRO A 214 -33.65 -8.36 -10.10
CA PRO A 214 -32.87 -7.38 -10.88
C PRO A 214 -32.22 -6.27 -10.05
N ALA A 215 -32.83 -5.86 -8.94
CA ALA A 215 -32.36 -4.78 -8.07
C ALA A 215 -31.40 -5.26 -6.96
N TRP A 216 -30.82 -6.46 -7.09
CA TRP A 216 -29.95 -7.00 -6.04
C TRP A 216 -28.51 -6.54 -6.19
N GLU A 217 -28.15 -5.44 -5.52
CA GLU A 217 -26.85 -4.78 -5.61
C GLU A 217 -25.66 -5.75 -5.46
N ARG A 218 -25.72 -6.65 -4.48
CA ARG A 218 -24.66 -7.64 -4.25
C ARG A 218 -24.42 -8.57 -5.44
N ALA A 219 -25.49 -8.99 -6.11
CA ALA A 219 -25.39 -9.85 -7.30
C ALA A 219 -24.83 -9.06 -8.49
N VAL A 220 -25.21 -7.80 -8.64
CA VAL A 220 -24.69 -6.88 -9.65
C VAL A 220 -23.19 -6.66 -9.48
N LEU A 221 -22.74 -6.39 -8.27
CA LEU A 221 -21.31 -6.22 -7.97
C LEU A 221 -20.53 -7.49 -8.25
N PHE A 222 -21.07 -8.65 -7.87
CA PHE A 222 -20.44 -9.92 -8.17
C PHE A 222 -20.36 -10.20 -9.69
N LYS A 223 -21.41 -9.90 -10.45
CA LYS A 223 -21.37 -9.98 -11.91
C LYS A 223 -20.30 -9.04 -12.49
N ALA A 224 -20.22 -7.82 -11.98
CA ALA A 224 -19.19 -6.86 -12.40
C ALA A 224 -17.76 -7.37 -12.16
N GLU A 225 -17.52 -8.10 -11.06
CA GLU A 225 -16.22 -8.74 -10.77
C GLU A 225 -15.88 -9.87 -11.75
N LEU A 226 -16.88 -10.52 -12.37
CA LEU A 226 -16.69 -11.58 -13.37
C LEU A 226 -16.42 -11.04 -14.79
N LEU A 227 -16.65 -9.76 -15.01
CA LEU A 227 -16.34 -9.10 -16.26
C LEU A 227 -14.84 -8.73 -16.33
N PRO A 228 -14.27 -8.64 -17.54
CA PRO A 228 -12.95 -8.05 -17.70
C PRO A 228 -12.91 -6.65 -17.11
N ARG A 229 -11.85 -6.34 -16.35
CA ARG A 229 -11.63 -4.98 -15.84
C ARG A 229 -11.54 -4.00 -17.01
N GLY A 230 -11.96 -2.77 -16.77
CA GLY A 230 -11.92 -1.70 -17.76
C GLY A 230 -13.29 -1.35 -18.35
N PRO A 231 -13.37 -1.06 -19.67
CA PRO A 231 -14.57 -0.48 -20.28
C PRO A 231 -15.84 -1.30 -20.09
N GLN A 232 -15.76 -2.63 -20.21
CA GLN A 232 -16.94 -3.50 -20.10
C GLN A 232 -17.53 -3.50 -18.69
N GLN A 233 -16.69 -3.56 -17.67
CA GLN A 233 -17.13 -3.49 -16.28
C GLN A 233 -17.77 -2.12 -15.97
N LEU A 234 -17.15 -1.03 -16.45
CA LEU A 234 -17.66 0.31 -16.25
C LEU A 234 -19.00 0.52 -16.96
N GLU A 235 -19.13 0.09 -18.20
CA GLU A 235 -20.37 0.19 -18.98
C GLU A 235 -21.52 -0.58 -18.31
N TYR A 236 -21.25 -1.79 -17.83
CA TYR A 236 -22.22 -2.60 -17.12
C TYR A 236 -22.73 -1.89 -15.84
N LEU A 237 -21.81 -1.41 -14.99
CA LEU A 237 -22.17 -0.75 -13.74
C LEU A 237 -22.90 0.58 -14.00
N GLN A 238 -22.45 1.36 -14.99
CA GLN A 238 -23.07 2.61 -15.39
C GLN A 238 -24.48 2.39 -15.94
N GLY A 239 -24.65 1.40 -16.84
CA GLY A 239 -25.93 1.05 -17.40
C GLY A 239 -26.93 0.60 -16.35
N TRP A 240 -26.47 -0.19 -15.38
CA TRP A 240 -27.33 -0.64 -14.28
C TRP A 240 -27.72 0.54 -13.36
N LEU A 241 -26.78 1.44 -13.02
CA LEU A 241 -27.04 2.64 -12.21
C LEU A 241 -28.00 3.63 -12.88
N ALA A 242 -28.14 3.60 -14.21
CA ALA A 242 -29.13 4.39 -14.91
C ALA A 242 -30.57 3.93 -14.60
N ALA A 243 -30.77 2.61 -14.39
CA ALA A 243 -32.06 2.04 -14.00
C ALA A 243 -32.31 2.11 -12.47
N TYR A 244 -31.24 2.10 -11.66
CA TYR A 244 -31.31 2.08 -10.19
C TYR A 244 -30.41 3.19 -9.59
N PRO A 245 -30.78 4.47 -9.75
CA PRO A 245 -29.93 5.60 -9.40
C PRO A 245 -29.64 5.76 -7.90
N ASP A 246 -30.46 5.17 -7.03
CA ASP A 246 -30.31 5.29 -5.58
C ASP A 246 -29.46 4.18 -4.94
N ALA A 247 -28.96 3.25 -5.75
CA ALA A 247 -28.15 2.11 -5.29
C ALA A 247 -26.75 2.55 -4.82
N GLN A 248 -26.55 2.58 -3.51
CA GLN A 248 -25.34 3.12 -2.91
C GLN A 248 -24.14 2.17 -3.03
N GLU A 249 -24.37 0.86 -2.85
CA GLU A 249 -23.28 -0.13 -2.93
C GLU A 249 -22.72 -0.24 -4.35
N VAL A 250 -23.60 -0.30 -5.36
CA VAL A 250 -23.18 -0.36 -6.77
C VAL A 250 -22.51 0.94 -7.19
N ARG A 251 -23.03 2.11 -6.77
CA ARG A 251 -22.37 3.39 -7.01
C ARG A 251 -20.96 3.44 -6.44
N LEU A 252 -20.77 2.93 -5.21
CA LEU A 252 -19.46 2.84 -4.59
C LEU A 252 -18.53 1.89 -5.40
N GLY A 253 -19.05 0.75 -5.83
CA GLY A 253 -18.33 -0.18 -6.71
C GLY A 253 -17.93 0.47 -8.04
N TYR A 254 -18.83 1.21 -8.67
CA TYR A 254 -18.57 1.95 -9.91
C TYR A 254 -17.51 3.05 -9.72
N ALA A 255 -17.62 3.84 -8.65
CA ALA A 255 -16.64 4.88 -8.33
C ALA A 255 -15.23 4.29 -8.12
N ARG A 256 -15.12 3.16 -7.42
CA ARG A 256 -13.86 2.43 -7.24
C ARG A 256 -13.30 1.88 -8.55
N ALA A 257 -14.16 1.34 -9.42
CA ALA A 257 -13.75 0.86 -10.74
C ALA A 257 -13.22 2.01 -11.61
N LEU A 258 -13.85 3.19 -11.58
CA LEU A 258 -13.38 4.39 -12.25
C LEU A 258 -11.98 4.82 -11.76
N VAL A 259 -11.73 4.75 -10.45
CA VAL A 259 -10.39 5.02 -9.88
C VAL A 259 -9.36 4.01 -10.40
N GLY A 260 -9.71 2.72 -10.43
CA GLY A 260 -8.85 1.66 -10.97
C GLY A 260 -8.43 1.91 -12.42
N GLU A 261 -9.32 2.48 -13.22
CA GLU A 261 -9.10 2.87 -14.62
C GLU A 261 -8.51 4.29 -14.76
N LYS A 262 -8.08 4.92 -13.66
CA LYS A 262 -7.51 6.29 -13.62
C LYS A 262 -8.47 7.38 -14.15
N ARG A 263 -9.77 7.10 -14.16
CA ARG A 263 -10.81 8.06 -14.56
C ARG A 263 -11.23 8.90 -13.35
N TYR A 264 -10.32 9.74 -12.85
CA TYR A 264 -10.43 10.42 -11.56
C TYR A 264 -11.59 11.41 -11.49
N GLU A 265 -11.83 12.20 -12.54
CA GLU A 265 -12.95 13.17 -12.56
C GLU A 265 -14.33 12.49 -12.49
N PRO A 266 -14.65 11.49 -13.33
CA PRO A 266 -15.88 10.73 -13.16
C PRO A 266 -16.01 10.07 -11.79
N ALA A 267 -14.92 9.51 -11.25
CA ALA A 267 -14.90 8.91 -9.91
C ALA A 267 -15.27 9.94 -8.83
N ARG A 268 -14.69 11.16 -8.90
CA ARG A 268 -14.96 12.25 -7.96
C ARG A 268 -16.44 12.63 -7.96
N VAL A 269 -17.07 12.68 -9.12
CA VAL A 269 -18.51 12.96 -9.25
C VAL A 269 -19.34 11.91 -8.51
N GLU A 270 -19.02 10.62 -8.68
CA GLU A 270 -19.77 9.55 -8.02
C GLU A 270 -19.52 9.52 -6.50
N PHE A 271 -18.28 9.76 -6.05
CA PHE A 271 -18.00 9.89 -4.62
C PHE A 271 -18.69 11.10 -3.97
N ARG A 272 -18.82 12.24 -4.67
CA ARG A 272 -19.59 13.39 -4.17
C ARG A 272 -21.08 13.06 -4.02
N ARG A 273 -21.66 12.28 -4.94
CA ARG A 273 -23.05 11.81 -4.83
C ARG A 273 -23.21 10.91 -3.60
N LEU A 274 -22.29 9.98 -3.40
CA LEU A 274 -22.27 9.13 -2.20
C LEU A 274 -22.12 9.93 -0.90
N LEU A 275 -21.29 10.98 -0.92
CA LEU A 275 -21.11 11.86 0.22
C LEU A 275 -22.41 12.61 0.59
N GLY A 276 -23.23 12.99 -0.41
CA GLY A 276 -24.53 13.60 -0.18
C GLY A 276 -25.47 12.72 0.63
N SER A 277 -25.41 11.38 0.44
CA SER A 277 -26.22 10.41 1.18
C SER A 277 -25.56 9.96 2.49
N ASN A 278 -24.24 10.05 2.61
CA ASN A 278 -23.44 9.58 3.73
C ASN A 278 -22.38 10.62 4.13
N PRO A 279 -22.80 11.78 4.67
CA PRO A 279 -21.93 12.95 4.86
C PRO A 279 -20.79 12.75 5.87
N ASP A 280 -20.91 11.79 6.77
CA ASP A 280 -19.92 11.50 7.81
C ASP A 280 -19.15 10.19 7.57
N ASN A 281 -19.26 9.60 6.38
CA ASN A 281 -18.51 8.38 6.06
C ASN A 281 -17.03 8.73 5.78
N PRO A 282 -16.08 8.32 6.64
CA PRO A 282 -14.69 8.71 6.52
C PRO A 282 -14.04 8.25 5.21
N ASP A 283 -14.39 7.05 4.72
CA ASP A 283 -13.80 6.50 3.49
C ASP A 283 -14.21 7.33 2.27
N ILE A 284 -15.47 7.79 2.25
CA ILE A 284 -15.99 8.61 1.15
C ILE A 284 -15.40 10.03 1.23
N ILE A 285 -15.33 10.63 2.43
CA ILE A 285 -14.72 11.94 2.66
C ILE A 285 -13.26 11.92 2.20
N TYR A 286 -12.49 10.91 2.61
CA TYR A 286 -11.10 10.75 2.22
C TYR A 286 -10.96 10.60 0.71
N ALA A 287 -11.78 9.75 0.08
CA ALA A 287 -11.76 9.55 -1.38
C ALA A 287 -12.02 10.86 -2.14
N VAL A 288 -13.01 11.67 -1.72
CA VAL A 288 -13.28 12.98 -2.33
C VAL A 288 -12.08 13.91 -2.13
N GLY A 289 -11.48 13.95 -0.93
CA GLY A 289 -10.30 14.77 -0.65
C GLY A 289 -9.12 14.44 -1.56
N ILE A 290 -8.77 13.17 -1.69
CA ILE A 290 -7.66 12.70 -2.54
C ILE A 290 -7.93 12.94 -4.03
N LEU A 291 -9.15 12.63 -4.50
CA LEU A 291 -9.53 12.87 -5.89
C LEU A 291 -9.53 14.37 -6.24
N SER A 292 -9.87 15.23 -5.29
CA SER A 292 -9.79 16.68 -5.46
C SER A 292 -8.35 17.17 -5.58
N LEU A 293 -7.39 16.56 -4.84
CA LEU A 293 -5.96 16.81 -5.04
C LEU A 293 -5.50 16.43 -6.46
N GLN A 294 -5.93 15.28 -6.96
CA GLN A 294 -5.61 14.84 -8.32
C GLN A 294 -6.16 15.79 -9.40
N ALA A 295 -7.29 16.43 -9.10
CA ALA A 295 -7.91 17.42 -9.96
C ALA A 295 -7.34 18.83 -9.81
N ASN A 296 -6.31 19.03 -8.98
CA ASN A 296 -5.77 20.33 -8.57
C ASN A 296 -6.80 21.26 -7.90
N ASP A 297 -7.86 20.71 -7.31
CA ASP A 297 -8.85 21.46 -6.54
C ASP A 297 -8.43 21.46 -5.05
N ALA A 298 -7.45 22.30 -4.74
CA ALA A 298 -6.87 22.39 -3.40
C ALA A 298 -7.92 22.80 -2.34
N THR A 299 -8.88 23.64 -2.70
CA THR A 299 -9.92 24.15 -1.79
C THR A 299 -10.84 23.01 -1.32
N GLU A 300 -11.34 22.21 -2.28
CA GLU A 300 -12.19 21.08 -1.95
C GLU A 300 -11.41 20.00 -1.20
N ALA A 301 -10.17 19.72 -1.65
CA ALA A 301 -9.28 18.76 -0.99
C ALA A 301 -9.04 19.12 0.46
N GLU A 302 -8.68 20.36 0.75
CA GLU A 302 -8.42 20.85 2.10
C GLU A 302 -9.65 20.69 2.99
N ARG A 303 -10.83 21.10 2.53
CA ARG A 303 -12.09 20.98 3.28
C ARG A 303 -12.37 19.55 3.72
N HIS A 304 -12.25 18.58 2.78
CA HIS A 304 -12.57 17.19 3.05
C HIS A 304 -11.48 16.49 3.87
N LEU A 305 -10.20 16.77 3.61
CA LEU A 305 -9.11 16.18 4.40
C LEU A 305 -9.11 16.71 5.84
N ARG A 306 -9.45 18.00 6.09
CA ARG A 306 -9.65 18.51 7.47
C ARG A 306 -10.79 17.76 8.17
N ARG A 307 -11.94 17.60 7.50
CA ARG A 307 -13.06 16.85 8.06
C ARG A 307 -12.69 15.41 8.36
N PHE A 308 -11.92 14.76 7.48
CA PHE A 308 -11.42 13.41 7.71
C PHE A 308 -10.51 13.32 8.95
N VAL A 309 -9.60 14.28 9.13
CA VAL A 309 -8.72 14.35 10.31
C VAL A 309 -9.52 14.58 11.60
N GLU A 310 -10.58 15.42 11.57
CA GLU A 310 -11.47 15.64 12.70
C GLU A 310 -12.20 14.36 13.15
N ILE A 311 -12.64 13.53 12.21
CA ILE A 311 -13.28 12.23 12.50
C ILE A 311 -12.26 11.27 13.15
N GLY A 312 -10.98 11.38 12.83
CA GLY A 312 -9.89 10.67 13.50
C GLY A 312 -9.85 9.15 13.23
N ARG A 313 -10.42 8.68 12.12
CA ARG A 313 -10.44 7.26 11.72
C ARG A 313 -9.68 7.06 10.40
N GLY A 314 -8.98 5.93 10.27
CA GLY A 314 -8.24 5.56 9.06
C GLY A 314 -6.86 6.22 8.96
N GLU A 315 -6.43 6.51 7.73
CA GLU A 315 -5.08 7.02 7.39
C GLU A 315 -4.89 8.52 7.70
N VAL A 316 -5.13 8.90 8.96
CA VAL A 316 -5.10 10.31 9.40
C VAL A 316 -3.74 10.96 9.13
N ASN A 317 -2.64 10.23 9.29
CA ASN A 317 -1.29 10.78 9.07
C ASN A 317 -1.04 11.11 7.60
N THR A 318 -1.55 10.31 6.68
CA THR A 318 -1.51 10.60 5.23
C THR A 318 -2.30 11.86 4.90
N ALA A 319 -3.48 12.03 5.49
CA ALA A 319 -4.29 13.23 5.32
C ALA A 319 -3.59 14.49 5.86
N ARG A 320 -2.96 14.41 7.03
CA ARG A 320 -2.14 15.49 7.60
C ARG A 320 -0.99 15.89 6.70
N PHE A 321 -0.30 14.90 6.13
CA PHE A 321 0.78 15.15 5.20
C PHE A 321 0.31 15.93 3.96
N TYR A 322 -0.83 15.53 3.36
CA TYR A 322 -1.40 16.25 2.23
C TYR A 322 -1.93 17.65 2.60
N LEU A 323 -2.48 17.83 3.80
CA LEU A 323 -2.85 19.17 4.31
C LEU A 323 -1.62 20.06 4.45
N GLY A 324 -0.49 19.52 4.92
CA GLY A 324 0.79 20.21 4.92
C GLY A 324 1.22 20.64 3.53
N GLN A 325 1.10 19.78 2.53
CA GLN A 325 1.44 20.11 1.13
C GLN A 325 0.52 21.20 0.55
N ILE A 326 -0.78 21.14 0.84
CA ILE A 326 -1.73 22.17 0.40
C ILE A 326 -1.36 23.53 1.03
N ALA A 327 -1.08 23.57 2.32
CA ALA A 327 -0.67 24.80 3.01
C ALA A 327 0.67 25.33 2.46
N GLU A 328 1.64 24.45 2.20
CA GLU A 328 2.93 24.80 1.58
C GLU A 328 2.75 25.45 0.20
N GLN A 329 1.94 24.84 -0.67
CA GLN A 329 1.66 25.36 -2.01
C GLN A 329 0.92 26.70 -1.97
N ALA A 330 0.09 26.90 -0.96
CA ALA A 330 -0.61 28.16 -0.72
C ALA A 330 0.27 29.25 -0.04
N GLY A 331 1.54 28.96 0.26
CA GLY A 331 2.45 29.86 0.95
C GLY A 331 2.16 30.04 2.45
N ARG A 332 1.28 29.24 3.03
CA ARG A 332 0.92 29.27 4.46
C ARG A 332 1.91 28.43 5.26
N LEU A 333 3.17 28.93 5.35
CA LEU A 333 4.31 28.15 5.82
C LEU A 333 4.15 27.66 7.28
N GLU A 334 3.64 28.49 8.20
CA GLU A 334 3.39 28.10 9.59
C GLU A 334 2.36 26.98 9.69
N GLU A 335 1.29 27.08 8.93
CA GLU A 335 0.26 26.06 8.90
C GLU A 335 0.80 24.74 8.32
N ALA A 336 1.65 24.82 7.29
CA ALA A 336 2.32 23.64 6.72
C ALA A 336 3.19 22.94 7.78
N VAL A 337 4.00 23.70 8.54
CA VAL A 337 4.80 23.15 9.66
C VAL A 337 3.90 22.44 10.66
N ASN A 338 2.81 23.08 11.08
CA ASN A 338 1.88 22.50 12.06
C ASN A 338 1.25 21.19 11.59
N TRP A 339 0.90 21.07 10.31
CA TRP A 339 0.37 19.84 9.75
C TRP A 339 1.43 18.74 9.64
N TYR A 340 2.63 19.08 9.16
CA TYR A 340 3.73 18.11 9.06
C TYR A 340 4.18 17.59 10.42
N ASP A 341 4.20 18.43 11.46
CA ASP A 341 4.56 18.03 12.82
C ASP A 341 3.58 17.02 13.43
N GLN A 342 2.30 17.07 13.03
CA GLN A 342 1.28 16.15 13.49
C GLN A 342 1.37 14.75 12.81
N VAL A 343 2.23 14.55 11.81
CA VAL A 343 2.44 13.25 11.19
C VAL A 343 3.26 12.38 12.13
N GLY A 344 2.59 11.45 12.84
CA GLY A 344 3.20 10.69 13.95
C GLY A 344 3.70 9.30 13.58
N ALA A 345 3.17 8.68 12.49
CA ALA A 345 3.50 7.31 12.10
C ALA A 345 3.33 7.09 10.59
N GLY A 346 3.97 6.02 10.08
CA GLY A 346 3.86 5.59 8.69
C GLY A 346 4.94 6.15 7.78
N GLU A 347 4.81 5.90 6.49
CA GLU A 347 5.80 6.25 5.46
C GLU A 347 6.04 7.76 5.28
N HIS A 348 5.10 8.57 5.69
CA HIS A 348 5.18 10.02 5.54
C HIS A 348 5.91 10.73 6.68
N VAL A 349 6.37 10.03 7.73
CA VAL A 349 7.03 10.67 8.90
C VAL A 349 8.30 11.39 8.48
N THR A 350 9.25 10.68 7.86
CA THR A 350 10.52 11.29 7.41
C THR A 350 10.28 12.41 6.40
N PRO A 351 9.48 12.23 5.33
CA PRO A 351 9.14 13.34 4.43
C PRO A 351 8.50 14.54 5.12
N ALA A 352 7.62 14.33 6.09
CA ALA A 352 6.97 15.41 6.83
C ALA A 352 7.98 16.20 7.68
N ARG A 353 8.89 15.52 8.38
CA ARG A 353 9.95 16.18 9.17
C ARG A 353 10.87 17.04 8.31
N VAL A 354 11.28 16.50 7.16
CA VAL A 354 12.11 17.25 6.20
C VAL A 354 11.37 18.47 5.67
N ARG A 355 10.09 18.34 5.27
CA ARG A 355 9.30 19.48 4.78
C ARG A 355 9.03 20.52 5.86
N ALA A 356 8.73 20.10 7.09
CA ALA A 356 8.58 21.03 8.21
C ALA A 356 9.86 21.86 8.41
N ALA A 357 11.02 21.22 8.44
CA ALA A 357 12.30 21.89 8.53
C ALA A 357 12.54 22.84 7.33
N GLN A 358 12.25 22.40 6.11
CA GLN A 358 12.36 23.23 4.91
C GLN A 358 11.52 24.51 5.00
N MET A 359 10.29 24.40 5.53
CA MET A 359 9.43 25.58 5.74
C MET A 359 10.02 26.54 6.75
N LEU A 360 10.63 26.03 7.83
CA LEU A 360 11.32 26.85 8.83
C LEU A 360 12.56 27.55 8.26
N PHE A 361 13.37 26.83 7.46
CA PHE A 361 14.50 27.43 6.76
C PHE A 361 14.06 28.56 5.81
N ARG A 362 12.97 28.37 5.05
CA ARG A 362 12.39 29.43 4.20
C ARG A 362 11.93 30.66 4.97
N GLN A 363 11.58 30.52 6.25
CA GLN A 363 11.22 31.61 7.15
C GLN A 363 12.42 32.23 7.84
N GLY A 364 13.65 31.79 7.57
CA GLY A 364 14.86 32.22 8.26
C GLY A 364 15.04 31.61 9.66
N ARG A 365 14.16 30.70 10.07
CA ARG A 365 14.21 30.01 11.39
C ARG A 365 15.08 28.76 11.31
N THR A 366 16.31 28.95 10.88
CA THR A 366 17.23 27.85 10.55
C THR A 366 17.50 26.94 11.74
N GLU A 367 17.74 27.50 12.93
CA GLU A 367 18.07 26.71 14.13
C GLU A 367 16.90 25.84 14.58
N GLU A 368 15.66 26.34 14.54
CA GLU A 368 14.49 25.54 14.85
C GLU A 368 14.30 24.38 13.84
N GLY A 369 14.56 24.63 12.56
CA GLY A 369 14.53 23.57 11.54
C GLY A 369 15.57 22.47 11.82
N ARG A 370 16.77 22.86 12.24
CA ARG A 370 17.85 21.94 12.63
C ARG A 370 17.49 21.12 13.88
N GLU A 371 16.95 21.78 14.90
CA GLU A 371 16.50 21.09 16.14
C GLU A 371 15.44 20.02 15.82
N ARG A 372 14.49 20.32 14.93
CA ARG A 372 13.47 19.35 14.52
C ARG A 372 14.06 18.15 13.78
N LEU A 373 15.01 18.37 12.87
CA LEU A 373 15.70 17.29 12.17
C LEU A 373 16.58 16.47 13.11
N ALA A 374 17.26 17.13 14.07
CA ALA A 374 18.03 16.44 15.09
C ALA A 374 17.14 15.56 15.99
N ALA A 375 15.99 16.07 16.43
CA ALA A 375 15.02 15.30 17.20
C ALA A 375 14.47 14.10 16.38
N ALA A 376 14.21 14.29 15.10
CA ALA A 376 13.77 13.21 14.21
C ALA A 376 14.85 12.13 14.04
N ARG A 377 16.13 12.52 13.89
CA ARG A 377 17.26 11.57 13.83
C ARG A 377 17.43 10.78 15.12
N ALA A 378 17.21 11.40 16.28
CA ALA A 378 17.28 10.70 17.58
C ALA A 378 16.26 9.55 17.66
N LEU A 379 15.11 9.67 16.96
CA LEU A 379 14.08 8.63 16.88
C LEU A 379 14.34 7.60 15.76
N ALA A 380 15.12 7.95 14.76
CA ALA A 380 15.45 7.12 13.61
C ALA A 380 16.95 7.27 13.25
N PRO A 381 17.87 6.77 14.10
CA PRO A 381 19.31 7.01 13.95
C PRO A 381 19.89 6.42 12.65
N ASP A 382 19.26 5.38 12.11
CA ASP A 382 19.70 4.72 10.87
C ASP A 382 19.15 5.40 9.60
N ASP A 383 18.30 6.43 9.73
CA ASP A 383 17.73 7.15 8.57
C ASP A 383 18.65 8.30 8.11
N ALA A 384 19.64 7.97 7.28
CA ALA A 384 20.58 8.93 6.70
C ALA A 384 19.88 10.08 5.94
N ARG A 385 18.64 9.90 5.45
CA ARG A 385 17.89 10.91 4.69
C ARG A 385 17.65 12.18 5.49
N LEU A 386 17.46 12.08 6.81
CA LEU A 386 17.25 13.24 7.68
C LEU A 386 18.52 14.09 7.80
N LEU A 387 19.68 13.44 7.90
CA LEU A 387 20.96 14.13 7.98
C LEU A 387 21.32 14.79 6.66
N ILE A 388 21.13 14.07 5.55
CA ILE A 388 21.36 14.59 4.20
C ILE A 388 20.44 15.78 3.92
N ALA A 389 19.16 15.68 4.29
CA ALA A 389 18.23 16.81 4.14
C ALA A 389 18.69 18.05 4.94
N GLU A 390 19.17 17.88 6.19
CA GLU A 390 19.71 19.00 6.95
C GLU A 390 20.93 19.62 6.27
N ALA A 391 21.85 18.80 5.79
CA ALA A 391 23.04 19.28 5.09
C ALA A 391 22.68 20.05 3.80
N GLN A 392 21.70 19.58 3.04
CA GLN A 392 21.19 20.25 1.85
C GLN A 392 20.53 21.59 2.19
N LEU A 393 19.66 21.64 3.20
CA LEU A 393 19.01 22.86 3.65
C LEU A 393 20.01 23.90 4.16
N LEU A 394 21.04 23.46 4.90
CA LEU A 394 22.14 24.34 5.33
C LEU A 394 22.90 24.92 4.15
N ARG A 395 23.16 24.12 3.14
CA ARG A 395 23.84 24.56 1.91
C ARG A 395 22.99 25.57 1.13
N GLU A 396 21.67 25.32 0.99
CA GLU A 396 20.73 26.26 0.37
C GLU A 396 20.61 27.59 1.14
N ALA A 397 20.74 27.55 2.46
CA ALA A 397 20.78 28.74 3.33
C ALA A 397 22.15 29.45 3.36
N GLY A 398 23.11 29.03 2.51
CA GLY A 398 24.46 29.59 2.47
C GLY A 398 25.37 29.19 3.65
N ARG A 399 24.90 28.29 4.54
CA ARG A 399 25.65 27.83 5.71
C ARG A 399 26.54 26.62 5.35
N HIS A 400 27.43 26.80 4.36
CA HIS A 400 28.26 25.75 3.80
C HIS A 400 29.19 25.09 4.83
N ALA A 401 29.75 25.88 5.77
CA ALA A 401 30.61 25.34 6.82
C ALA A 401 29.87 24.39 7.77
N ASP A 402 28.64 24.73 8.15
CA ASP A 402 27.81 23.89 9.02
C ASP A 402 27.38 22.61 8.31
N SER A 403 27.01 22.70 7.02
CA SER A 403 26.70 21.54 6.19
C SER A 403 27.88 20.57 6.11
N TYR A 404 29.08 21.12 5.85
CA TYR A 404 30.29 20.30 5.80
C TYR A 404 30.62 19.65 7.15
N ALA A 405 30.58 20.41 8.25
CA ALA A 405 30.87 19.88 9.57
C ALA A 405 29.90 18.75 9.99
N LEU A 406 28.62 18.91 9.67
CA LEU A 406 27.60 17.89 9.92
C LEU A 406 27.90 16.58 9.17
N LEU A 407 28.24 16.69 7.88
CA LEU A 407 28.55 15.53 7.03
C LEU A 407 29.89 14.88 7.38
N ALA A 408 30.90 15.69 7.73
CA ALA A 408 32.20 15.19 8.16
C ALA A 408 32.09 14.35 9.45
N ALA A 409 31.32 14.83 10.44
CA ALA A 409 31.05 14.06 11.66
C ALA A 409 30.30 12.75 11.39
N ALA A 410 29.37 12.74 10.43
CA ALA A 410 28.67 11.53 10.04
C ALA A 410 29.59 10.52 9.34
N LEU A 411 30.50 10.99 8.51
CA LEU A 411 31.50 10.15 7.82
C LEU A 411 32.54 9.54 8.77
N GLU A 412 32.78 10.13 9.95
CA GLU A 412 33.62 9.48 10.99
C GLU A 412 32.97 8.19 11.49
N ALA A 413 31.65 8.15 11.58
CA ALA A 413 30.91 6.96 12.00
C ALA A 413 30.65 5.98 10.84
N GLN A 414 30.47 6.50 9.63
CA GLN A 414 30.11 5.74 8.44
C GLN A 414 30.99 6.17 7.23
N PRO A 415 32.29 5.81 7.23
CA PRO A 415 33.26 6.38 6.27
C PRO A 415 33.04 5.96 4.82
N ASP A 416 32.28 4.90 4.58
CA ASP A 416 32.03 4.32 3.27
C ASP A 416 30.56 4.47 2.81
N GLU A 417 29.78 5.32 3.50
CA GLU A 417 28.38 5.56 3.08
C GLU A 417 28.35 6.44 1.81
N PRO A 418 27.83 5.91 0.69
CA PRO A 418 27.93 6.58 -0.62
C PRO A 418 27.27 7.96 -0.66
N ASP A 419 26.10 8.11 -0.07
CA ASP A 419 25.35 9.35 -0.13
C ASP A 419 26.00 10.44 0.75
N LEU A 420 26.59 10.06 1.90
CA LEU A 420 27.37 10.97 2.74
C LEU A 420 28.66 11.43 2.07
N LEU A 421 29.37 10.54 1.37
CA LEU A 421 30.57 10.88 0.61
C LEU A 421 30.24 11.91 -0.48
N TYR A 422 29.15 11.71 -1.21
CA TYR A 422 28.72 12.62 -2.27
C TYR A 422 28.35 14.00 -1.72
N GLU A 423 27.47 14.05 -0.75
CA GLU A 423 27.01 15.31 -0.17
C GLU A 423 28.13 16.08 0.55
N SER A 424 29.06 15.37 1.20
CA SER A 424 30.24 15.99 1.81
C SER A 424 31.18 16.57 0.75
N ALA A 425 31.34 15.91 -0.39
CA ALA A 425 32.12 16.42 -1.50
C ALA A 425 31.52 17.72 -2.06
N LEU A 426 30.20 17.77 -2.26
CA LEU A 426 29.52 18.98 -2.73
C LEU A 426 29.61 20.14 -1.72
N SER A 427 29.54 19.84 -0.42
CA SER A 427 29.69 20.87 0.63
C SER A 427 31.13 21.37 0.72
N ALA A 428 32.13 20.48 0.56
CA ALA A 428 33.54 20.83 0.50
C ALA A 428 33.87 21.70 -0.73
N GLU A 429 33.22 21.44 -1.87
CA GLU A 429 33.37 22.26 -3.08
C GLU A 429 32.97 23.72 -2.85
N ARG A 430 31.83 23.95 -2.21
CA ARG A 430 31.36 25.31 -1.86
C ARG A 430 32.30 26.05 -0.92
N LEU A 431 33.09 25.34 -0.13
CA LEU A 431 34.14 25.87 0.73
C LEU A 431 35.51 26.02 0.04
N GLY A 432 35.63 25.60 -1.23
CA GLY A 432 36.89 25.57 -1.94
C GLY A 432 37.86 24.47 -1.48
N ASN A 433 37.41 23.50 -0.67
CA ASN A 433 38.23 22.41 -0.16
C ASN A 433 38.28 21.27 -1.17
N VAL A 434 39.10 21.46 -2.21
CA VAL A 434 39.25 20.56 -3.37
C VAL A 434 39.79 19.18 -2.98
N ASP A 435 40.71 19.13 -2.01
CA ASP A 435 41.32 17.87 -1.56
C ASP A 435 40.27 16.92 -0.91
N VAL A 436 39.36 17.47 -0.15
CA VAL A 436 38.26 16.68 0.45
C VAL A 436 37.28 16.25 -0.63
N LEU A 437 36.88 17.15 -1.53
CA LEU A 437 36.02 16.82 -2.66
C LEU A 437 36.60 15.63 -3.46
N GLU A 438 37.85 15.76 -3.89
CA GLU A 438 38.50 14.74 -4.69
C GLU A 438 38.59 13.41 -3.93
N ARG A 439 39.05 13.41 -2.72
CA ARG A 439 39.16 12.20 -1.87
C ARG A 439 37.82 11.48 -1.73
N ASN A 440 36.77 12.23 -1.39
CA ASN A 440 35.45 11.66 -1.15
C ASN A 440 34.81 11.12 -2.44
N LEU A 441 34.92 11.82 -3.57
CA LEU A 441 34.40 11.35 -4.84
C LEU A 441 35.19 10.14 -5.39
N ARG A 442 36.50 10.10 -5.21
CA ARG A 442 37.30 8.91 -5.56
C ARG A 442 36.90 7.71 -4.73
N ARG A 443 36.71 7.91 -3.41
CA ARG A 443 36.25 6.84 -2.54
C ARG A 443 34.85 6.35 -2.94
N LEU A 444 33.95 7.27 -3.28
CA LEU A 444 32.63 6.93 -3.79
C LEU A 444 32.69 6.13 -5.10
N ILE A 445 33.58 6.49 -6.03
CA ILE A 445 33.78 5.75 -7.28
C ILE A 445 34.32 4.33 -7.04
N GLU A 446 35.22 4.15 -6.05
CA GLU A 446 35.71 2.83 -5.66
C GLU A 446 34.59 1.92 -5.11
N ILE A 447 33.71 2.47 -4.24
CA ILE A 447 32.62 1.73 -3.62
C ILE A 447 31.47 1.46 -4.60
N LYS A 448 31.17 2.47 -5.45
CA LYS A 448 30.04 2.46 -6.37
C LYS A 448 30.51 2.83 -7.79
N PRO A 449 31.17 1.91 -8.52
CA PRO A 449 31.75 2.17 -9.83
C PRO A 449 30.76 2.51 -10.94
N ASN A 450 29.48 2.42 -10.68
CA ASN A 450 28.38 2.80 -11.60
C ASN A 450 27.71 4.14 -11.25
N SER A 451 28.30 4.95 -10.36
CA SER A 451 27.78 6.26 -10.01
C SER A 451 28.15 7.31 -11.06
N ALA A 452 27.28 7.52 -12.05
CA ALA A 452 27.48 8.57 -13.05
C ALA A 452 27.69 9.96 -12.43
N GLN A 453 26.96 10.25 -11.34
CA GLN A 453 27.04 11.52 -10.62
C GLN A 453 28.44 11.75 -10.00
N ALA A 454 29.06 10.71 -9.41
CA ALA A 454 30.38 10.84 -8.81
C ALA A 454 31.46 11.12 -9.87
N TYR A 455 31.42 10.40 -10.97
CA TYR A 455 32.32 10.65 -12.11
C TYR A 455 32.13 12.05 -12.67
N ASN A 456 30.87 12.48 -12.86
CA ASN A 456 30.55 13.81 -13.38
C ASN A 456 31.03 14.92 -12.43
N ALA A 457 30.73 14.81 -11.14
CA ALA A 457 31.12 15.84 -10.16
C ALA A 457 32.64 16.00 -10.07
N LEU A 458 33.40 14.88 -10.07
CA LEU A 458 34.87 14.95 -10.06
C LEU A 458 35.42 15.52 -11.36
N GLY A 459 34.90 15.05 -12.50
CA GLY A 459 35.32 15.51 -13.82
C GLY A 459 35.02 17.00 -14.05
N TYR A 460 33.83 17.45 -13.67
CA TYR A 460 33.44 18.88 -13.72
C TYR A 460 34.34 19.74 -12.85
N SER A 461 34.56 19.34 -11.59
CA SER A 461 35.40 20.08 -10.65
C SER A 461 36.84 20.27 -11.16
N LEU A 462 37.41 19.23 -11.80
CA LEU A 462 38.73 19.32 -12.45
C LEU A 462 38.71 20.26 -13.68
N ALA A 463 37.69 20.11 -14.52
CA ALA A 463 37.54 20.93 -15.72
C ALA A 463 37.35 22.41 -15.38
N ASP A 464 36.49 22.73 -14.44
CA ASP A 464 36.21 24.10 -14.04
C ASP A 464 37.45 24.82 -13.52
N ARG A 465 38.30 24.12 -12.77
CA ARG A 465 39.59 24.63 -12.27
C ARG A 465 40.74 24.55 -13.27
N ASN A 466 40.45 24.08 -14.47
CA ASN A 466 41.49 23.88 -15.53
C ASN A 466 42.63 22.93 -15.08
N LEU A 467 42.30 21.92 -14.29
CA LEU A 467 43.23 20.94 -13.75
C LEU A 467 43.03 19.58 -14.44
N ARG A 468 44.16 18.93 -14.83
CA ARG A 468 44.15 17.53 -15.33
C ARG A 468 43.01 17.27 -16.34
N LEU A 469 42.91 18.11 -17.38
CA LEU A 469 41.80 18.08 -18.36
C LEU A 469 41.63 16.72 -19.06
N GLU A 470 42.71 15.95 -19.22
CA GLU A 470 42.68 14.60 -19.80
C GLU A 470 41.96 13.63 -18.84
N GLU A 471 42.25 13.71 -17.55
CA GLU A 471 41.54 12.92 -16.52
C GLU A 471 40.08 13.37 -16.43
N ALA A 472 39.83 14.67 -16.44
CA ALA A 472 38.45 15.21 -16.46
C ALA A 472 37.65 14.65 -17.65
N ALA A 473 38.28 14.53 -18.82
CA ALA A 473 37.66 13.95 -20.01
C ALA A 473 37.28 12.48 -19.80
N GLN A 474 38.19 11.68 -19.26
CA GLN A 474 37.91 10.26 -18.96
C GLN A 474 36.76 10.07 -17.97
N LEU A 475 36.72 10.91 -16.94
CA LEU A 475 35.66 10.87 -15.91
C LEU A 475 34.30 11.26 -16.49
N ILE A 476 34.24 12.37 -17.24
CA ILE A 476 32.98 12.84 -17.85
C ILE A 476 32.51 11.86 -18.94
N ASP A 477 33.42 11.31 -19.75
CA ASP A 477 33.07 10.30 -20.74
C ASP A 477 32.55 9.01 -20.08
N LYS A 478 33.13 8.61 -18.94
CA LYS A 478 32.60 7.50 -18.15
C LYS A 478 31.21 7.79 -17.60
N ALA A 479 30.97 9.02 -17.12
CA ALA A 479 29.64 9.44 -16.68
C ALA A 479 28.61 9.39 -17.81
N LEU A 480 28.98 9.83 -19.04
CA LEU A 480 28.12 9.75 -20.22
C LEU A 480 27.81 8.31 -20.65
N VAL A 481 28.77 7.39 -20.51
CA VAL A 481 28.49 5.97 -20.76
C VAL A 481 27.46 5.41 -19.78
N LEU A 482 27.48 5.85 -18.52
CA LEU A 482 26.56 5.40 -17.50
C LEU A 482 25.19 6.08 -17.58
N ALA A 483 25.12 7.34 -18.02
CA ALA A 483 23.91 8.13 -18.18
C ALA A 483 24.00 9.03 -19.43
N PRO A 484 23.76 8.48 -20.65
CA PRO A 484 24.01 9.15 -21.93
C PRO A 484 23.16 10.41 -22.17
N ASP A 485 21.95 10.44 -21.61
CA ASP A 485 20.97 11.50 -21.84
C ASP A 485 20.82 12.46 -20.64
N ASP A 486 21.77 12.43 -19.69
CA ASP A 486 21.73 13.35 -18.56
C ASP A 486 22.19 14.76 -18.98
N PRO A 487 21.30 15.78 -18.91
CA PRO A 487 21.62 17.13 -19.36
C PRO A 487 22.74 17.80 -18.55
N PHE A 488 22.94 17.44 -17.27
CA PHE A 488 24.01 18.00 -16.47
C PHE A 488 25.38 17.40 -16.81
N ILE A 489 25.41 16.12 -17.21
CA ILE A 489 26.65 15.50 -17.69
C ILE A 489 27.01 16.02 -19.08
N LEU A 490 26.01 16.27 -19.94
CA LEU A 490 26.21 16.92 -21.23
C LEU A 490 26.73 18.37 -21.09
N ASP A 491 26.22 19.10 -20.09
CA ASP A 491 26.74 20.43 -19.73
C ASP A 491 28.19 20.35 -19.29
N SER A 492 28.53 19.44 -18.38
CA SER A 492 29.91 19.21 -17.95
C SER A 492 30.83 18.85 -19.11
N LYS A 493 30.37 18.07 -20.10
CA LYS A 493 31.11 17.78 -21.32
C LYS A 493 31.32 19.03 -22.16
N GLY A 494 30.29 19.84 -22.30
CA GLY A 494 30.41 21.13 -23.01
C GLY A 494 31.38 22.08 -22.32
N TRP A 495 31.33 22.18 -20.99
CA TRP A 495 32.26 22.99 -20.23
C TRP A 495 33.72 22.52 -20.35
N LEU A 496 33.96 21.20 -20.26
CA LEU A 496 35.26 20.60 -20.48
C LEU A 496 35.80 20.96 -21.87
N LEU A 497 35.01 20.82 -22.93
CA LEU A 497 35.40 21.18 -24.31
C LEU A 497 35.78 22.65 -24.43
N PHE A 498 35.03 23.53 -23.72
CA PHE A 498 35.38 24.95 -23.65
C PHE A 498 36.74 25.17 -22.97
N ARG A 499 36.98 24.50 -21.84
CA ARG A 499 38.29 24.59 -21.15
C ARG A 499 39.45 24.04 -21.96
N GLN A 500 39.18 23.13 -22.88
CA GLN A 500 40.16 22.61 -23.88
C GLN A 500 40.33 23.52 -25.11
N GLY A 501 39.62 24.66 -25.20
CA GLY A 501 39.67 25.57 -26.35
C GLY A 501 38.81 25.13 -27.55
N ARG A 502 38.01 24.08 -27.42
CA ARG A 502 37.16 23.54 -28.48
C ARG A 502 35.78 24.20 -28.47
N ASN A 503 35.76 25.53 -28.65
CA ASN A 503 34.57 26.36 -28.39
C ASN A 503 33.35 25.99 -29.26
N ALA A 504 33.56 25.56 -30.52
CA ALA A 504 32.46 25.16 -31.41
C ALA A 504 31.78 23.87 -30.94
N ASP A 505 32.59 22.88 -30.55
CA ASP A 505 32.08 21.61 -30.00
C ASP A 505 31.40 21.81 -28.63
N ALA A 506 31.98 22.68 -27.79
CA ALA A 506 31.42 23.10 -26.52
C ALA A 506 30.00 23.66 -26.69
N LEU A 507 29.85 24.61 -27.63
CA LEU A 507 28.54 25.23 -27.89
C LEU A 507 27.51 24.20 -28.37
N ALA A 508 27.91 23.22 -29.19
CA ALA A 508 27.02 22.16 -29.65
C ALA A 508 26.53 21.28 -28.49
N ALA A 509 27.44 20.83 -27.61
CA ALA A 509 27.10 20.02 -26.44
C ALA A 509 26.19 20.77 -25.43
N LEU A 510 26.54 22.02 -25.13
CA LEU A 510 25.75 22.86 -24.21
C LEU A 510 24.34 23.15 -24.76
N ARG A 511 24.19 23.38 -26.06
CA ARG A 511 22.89 23.55 -26.70
C ARG A 511 22.05 22.28 -26.66
N GLN A 512 22.67 21.12 -26.80
CA GLN A 512 21.99 19.83 -26.63
C GLN A 512 21.50 19.67 -25.19
N ALA A 513 22.31 19.93 -24.18
CA ALA A 513 21.94 19.91 -22.77
C ALA A 513 20.77 20.86 -22.47
N PHE A 514 20.88 22.10 -22.94
CA PHE A 514 19.86 23.13 -22.74
C PHE A 514 18.52 22.79 -23.43
N GLY A 515 18.59 22.16 -24.62
CA GLY A 515 17.40 21.70 -25.34
C GLY A 515 16.62 20.62 -24.60
N GLN A 516 17.32 19.78 -23.84
CA GLN A 516 16.67 18.77 -22.97
C GLN A 516 16.16 19.40 -21.67
N ARG A 517 16.93 20.32 -21.09
CA ARG A 517 16.59 21.01 -19.85
C ARG A 517 17.07 22.46 -19.92
N PRO A 518 16.14 23.41 -20.06
CA PRO A 518 16.45 24.84 -19.94
C PRO A 518 16.82 25.19 -18.49
N ASP A 519 18.12 25.12 -18.18
CA ASP A 519 18.67 25.37 -16.85
C ASP A 519 19.48 26.67 -16.87
N PRO A 520 19.42 27.52 -15.82
CA PRO A 520 20.14 28.80 -15.75
C PRO A 520 21.67 28.66 -15.74
N GLU A 521 22.22 27.60 -15.18
CA GLU A 521 23.65 27.37 -15.14
C GLU A 521 24.16 26.92 -16.53
N ILE A 522 23.40 26.06 -17.24
CA ILE A 522 23.69 25.72 -18.62
C ILE A 522 23.64 26.96 -19.52
N ALA A 523 22.67 27.86 -19.29
CA ALA A 523 22.57 29.12 -20.01
C ALA A 523 23.78 30.03 -19.74
N ALA A 524 24.29 30.05 -18.49
CA ALA A 524 25.50 30.78 -18.14
C ALA A 524 26.69 30.28 -18.97
N HIS A 525 26.92 28.97 -19.03
CA HIS A 525 28.00 28.35 -19.82
C HIS A 525 27.84 28.62 -21.32
N ILE A 526 26.63 28.50 -21.90
CA ILE A 526 26.37 28.83 -23.32
C ILE A 526 26.80 30.27 -23.62
N GLY A 527 26.43 31.21 -22.77
CA GLY A 527 26.78 32.61 -22.98
C GLY A 527 28.29 32.87 -22.91
N GLU A 528 29.00 32.23 -21.97
CA GLU A 528 30.47 32.35 -21.88
C GLU A 528 31.14 31.80 -23.12
N VAL A 529 30.72 30.67 -23.64
CA VAL A 529 31.25 30.07 -24.87
C VAL A 529 30.92 30.95 -26.08
N LEU A 530 29.71 31.50 -26.20
CA LEU A 530 29.34 32.44 -27.24
C LEU A 530 30.21 33.70 -27.21
N TRP A 531 30.44 34.23 -26.01
CA TRP A 531 31.31 35.40 -25.84
C TRP A 531 32.73 35.12 -26.30
N ALA A 532 33.30 33.97 -25.93
CA ALA A 532 34.64 33.53 -26.38
C ALA A 532 34.72 33.28 -27.89
N LEU A 533 33.60 32.94 -28.54
CA LEU A 533 33.48 32.80 -29.99
C LEU A 533 33.31 34.16 -30.72
N GLY A 534 33.35 35.30 -30.02
CA GLY A 534 33.14 36.61 -30.62
C GLY A 534 31.68 36.91 -30.99
N ARG A 535 30.72 36.25 -30.33
CA ARG A 535 29.27 36.38 -30.56
C ARG A 535 28.56 37.00 -29.33
N PRO A 536 28.97 38.22 -28.88
CA PRO A 536 28.47 38.78 -27.61
C PRO A 536 26.98 39.09 -27.62
N GLU A 537 26.40 39.45 -28.77
CA GLU A 537 24.97 39.76 -28.85
C GLU A 537 24.11 38.51 -28.62
N GLU A 538 24.53 37.36 -29.12
CA GLU A 538 23.84 36.11 -28.84
C GLU A 538 23.99 35.69 -27.38
N ALA A 539 25.16 35.90 -26.79
CA ALA A 539 25.37 35.67 -25.35
C ALA A 539 24.42 36.50 -24.49
N ARG A 540 24.28 37.80 -24.81
CA ARG A 540 23.35 38.71 -24.13
C ARG A 540 21.91 38.23 -24.21
N VAL A 541 21.46 37.75 -25.37
CA VAL A 541 20.10 37.23 -25.56
C VAL A 541 19.87 36.01 -24.69
N VAL A 542 20.77 35.03 -24.67
CA VAL A 542 20.66 33.81 -23.87
C VAL A 542 20.62 34.14 -22.39
N TRP A 543 21.53 34.96 -21.90
CA TRP A 543 21.58 35.36 -20.49
C TRP A 543 20.35 36.16 -20.05
N THR A 544 19.87 37.11 -20.88
CA THR A 544 18.69 37.91 -20.58
C THR A 544 17.42 37.05 -20.48
N GLN A 545 17.26 36.08 -21.38
CA GLN A 545 16.12 35.16 -21.36
C GLN A 545 16.17 34.26 -20.12
N ALA A 546 17.35 33.70 -19.81
CA ALA A 546 17.52 32.86 -18.63
C ALA A 546 17.31 33.64 -17.31
N ALA A 547 17.86 34.88 -17.21
CA ALA A 547 17.67 35.73 -16.03
C ALA A 547 16.21 36.13 -15.82
N LYS A 548 15.44 36.35 -16.90
CA LYS A 548 14.00 36.61 -16.80
C LYS A 548 13.23 35.42 -16.27
N ALA A 549 13.63 34.21 -16.66
CA ALA A 549 13.00 32.97 -16.19
C ALA A 549 13.43 32.59 -14.77
N HIS A 550 14.68 32.94 -14.39
CA HIS A 550 15.32 32.57 -13.13
C HIS A 550 15.98 33.78 -12.44
N PRO A 551 15.20 34.78 -11.97
CA PRO A 551 15.73 36.05 -11.49
C PRO A 551 16.61 35.95 -10.23
N ASN A 552 16.49 34.87 -9.48
CA ASN A 552 17.21 34.65 -8.23
C ASN A 552 18.40 33.67 -8.37
N ASN A 553 18.81 33.30 -9.61
CA ASN A 553 19.95 32.39 -9.77
C ASN A 553 21.27 33.16 -9.65
N GLU A 554 22.03 32.89 -8.60
CA GLU A 554 23.26 33.59 -8.26
C GLU A 554 24.39 33.34 -9.26
N THR A 555 24.54 32.11 -9.75
CA THR A 555 25.58 31.71 -10.72
C THR A 555 25.41 32.48 -12.04
N LEU A 556 24.19 32.51 -12.56
CA LEU A 556 23.86 33.25 -13.78
C LEU A 556 24.08 34.76 -13.59
N ALA A 557 23.62 35.31 -12.45
CA ALA A 557 23.81 36.74 -12.13
C ALA A 557 25.29 37.12 -12.03
N ALA A 558 26.11 36.31 -11.35
CA ALA A 558 27.54 36.51 -11.22
C ALA A 558 28.25 36.41 -12.60
N THR A 559 27.84 35.44 -13.44
CA THR A 559 28.37 35.32 -14.79
C THR A 559 28.04 36.54 -15.65
N ILE A 560 26.76 36.98 -15.66
CA ILE A 560 26.37 38.20 -16.40
C ILE A 560 27.20 39.41 -15.98
N LYS A 561 27.33 39.62 -14.66
CA LYS A 561 28.07 40.75 -14.11
C LYS A 561 29.56 40.73 -14.51
N ARG A 562 30.16 39.57 -14.69
CA ARG A 562 31.57 39.43 -15.09
C ARG A 562 31.80 39.90 -16.53
N PHE A 563 30.84 39.71 -17.43
CA PHE A 563 30.98 40.04 -18.85
C PHE A 563 30.24 41.33 -19.24
N ILE A 564 29.24 41.72 -18.51
CA ILE A 564 28.41 42.93 -18.73
C ILE A 564 28.35 43.67 -17.41
N PRO A 565 29.39 44.46 -17.06
CA PRO A 565 29.51 45.21 -15.80
C PRO A 565 28.48 46.33 -15.65
#